data_536d5eb981de0a50eac4b9446293a6cf
#
_entry.id   536d5eb981de0a50eac4b9446293a6cf
#
_cell.length_a   1.000
_cell.length_b   1.000
_cell.length_c   1.000
_cell.angle_alpha   90.00
_cell.angle_beta   90.00
_cell.angle_gamma   90.00
#
_symmetry.space_group_name_H-M   'P 1'
#
loop_
_entity.id
_entity.type
_entity.pdbx_description
1 polymer ?
#
loop_
_entity_poly.entity_id
_entity_poly.type
_entity_poly.pdbx_seq_one_letter_code
_entity_poly.pdbx_strand_id
1 'polypeptide(L)'
;MHGRLLTLIGIALTAGAQADELNNADEIVDRANIAAYYAGADGRSEVRMIISDAQGRQQRRQFTVLRRNVEAGGDQQFLVVFSQPSDVRNTVFLVHKHLDRDDDRWLYLPGLDLVKRISAGDKRTSFVGAHYFYEDVSGRRPSDDTHELVETTDEYYVLRHAPIEAQTAEFTSYVTWIDRQTFLPMKIDYENAAGKLYRRVEVLEVEDIDGHPTVTTSRVTDLLSGGKTDMQFRYIKYDVGLPESVFTERSLRNPPREWLDRPGD
;
A
#
# COMPACT_ATOMS: atom_id res chain seq x y z
N MET A 1 73.15 25.71 -10.44
CA MET A 1 71.88 26.23 -9.85
C MET A 1 70.78 25.26 -10.20
N HIS A 2 70.38 24.41 -9.27
CA HIS A 2 69.35 23.38 -9.47
C HIS A 2 68.09 23.81 -8.70
N GLY A 3 67.05 24.20 -9.44
CA GLY A 3 65.73 24.49 -8.89
C GLY A 3 64.92 23.22 -8.70
N ARG A 4 64.56 22.88 -7.46
CA ARG A 4 63.64 21.82 -7.10
C ARG A 4 62.21 22.33 -7.19
N LEU A 5 61.42 21.76 -8.06
CA LEU A 5 59.99 21.99 -8.18
C LEU A 5 59.28 21.12 -7.13
N LEU A 6 58.62 21.73 -6.14
CA LEU A 6 57.75 21.03 -5.18
C LEU A 6 56.36 20.96 -5.80
N THR A 7 55.88 19.75 -6.06
CA THR A 7 54.51 19.48 -6.48
C THR A 7 53.65 19.28 -5.22
N LEU A 8 52.75 20.23 -4.95
CA LEU A 8 51.73 20.10 -3.93
C LEU A 8 50.61 19.21 -4.46
N ILE A 9 50.46 18.02 -3.86
CA ILE A 9 49.29 17.14 -4.08
C ILE A 9 48.16 17.63 -3.16
N GLY A 10 47.16 18.28 -3.78
CA GLY A 10 45.92 18.64 -3.07
C GLY A 10 45.05 17.41 -2.89
N ILE A 11 44.87 16.99 -1.63
CA ILE A 11 43.89 15.97 -1.27
C ILE A 11 42.52 16.68 -1.23
N ALA A 12 41.66 16.41 -2.23
CA ALA A 12 40.27 16.81 -2.21
C ALA A 12 39.53 15.89 -1.24
N LEU A 13 39.21 16.37 -0.03
CA LEU A 13 38.21 15.73 0.82
C LEU A 13 36.85 15.92 0.15
N THR A 14 36.31 14.87 -0.42
CA THR A 14 34.89 14.78 -0.74
C THR A 14 34.13 14.60 0.57
N ALA A 15 33.58 15.70 1.09
CA ALA A 15 32.56 15.65 2.15
C ALA A 15 31.34 14.95 1.51
N GLY A 16 31.16 13.66 1.78
CA GLY A 16 29.91 12.98 1.56
C GLY A 16 28.86 13.71 2.39
N ALA A 17 27.84 14.26 1.75
CA ALA A 17 26.66 14.77 2.46
C ALA A 17 26.03 13.55 3.15
N GLN A 18 26.27 13.41 4.45
CA GLN A 18 25.51 12.52 5.30
C GLN A 18 24.12 13.14 5.35
N ALA A 19 23.14 12.48 4.74
CA ALA A 19 21.75 12.84 4.98
C ALA A 19 21.50 12.78 6.48
N ASP A 20 20.99 13.86 7.06
CA ASP A 20 20.67 13.90 8.49
C ASP A 20 19.76 12.71 8.80
N GLU A 21 20.17 11.90 9.78
CA GLU A 21 19.41 10.73 10.21
C GLU A 21 18.09 11.19 10.84
N LEU A 22 16.96 10.75 10.25
CA LEU A 22 15.65 11.09 10.78
C LEU A 22 15.43 10.38 12.11
N ASN A 23 15.07 11.16 13.13
CA ASN A 23 14.81 10.68 14.49
C ASN A 23 13.34 10.89 14.91
N ASN A 24 12.54 11.54 14.09
CA ASN A 24 11.12 11.78 14.34
C ASN A 24 10.28 10.67 13.73
N ALA A 25 9.61 9.88 14.58
CA ALA A 25 8.78 8.74 14.15
C ALA A 25 7.62 9.18 13.23
N ASP A 26 6.94 10.29 13.57
CA ASP A 26 5.80 10.79 12.80
C ASP A 26 6.25 11.23 11.40
N GLU A 27 7.39 11.93 11.29
CA GLU A 27 7.95 12.33 10.00
C GLU A 27 8.31 11.12 9.12
N ILE A 28 8.89 10.06 9.71
CA ILE A 28 9.23 8.83 8.98
C ILE A 28 7.96 8.16 8.48
N VAL A 29 6.92 8.09 9.31
CA VAL A 29 5.62 7.49 8.95
C VAL A 29 4.92 8.30 7.85
N ASP A 30 4.94 9.62 7.93
CA ASP A 30 4.35 10.49 6.90
C ASP A 30 5.05 10.29 5.55
N ARG A 31 6.39 10.24 5.54
CA ARG A 31 7.15 9.94 4.32
C ARG A 31 6.84 8.55 3.77
N ALA A 32 6.71 7.54 4.64
CA ALA A 32 6.35 6.19 4.24
C ALA A 32 4.93 6.12 3.67
N ASN A 33 3.98 6.84 4.25
CA ASN A 33 2.62 6.93 3.73
C ASN A 33 2.59 7.58 2.34
N ILE A 34 3.36 8.66 2.13
CA ILE A 34 3.49 9.31 0.83
C ILE A 34 4.13 8.35 -0.20
N ALA A 35 5.22 7.67 0.16
CA ALA A 35 5.89 6.73 -0.74
C ALA A 35 4.99 5.57 -1.15
N ALA A 36 4.21 5.02 -0.21
CA ALA A 36 3.38 3.84 -0.44
C ALA A 36 2.09 4.14 -1.22
N TYR A 37 1.47 5.32 -1.04
CA TYR A 37 0.11 5.56 -1.51
C TYR A 37 -0.05 6.77 -2.45
N TYR A 38 0.94 7.68 -2.55
CA TYR A 38 0.76 8.96 -3.25
C TYR A 38 1.66 9.14 -4.50
N ALA A 39 2.25 8.05 -5.01
CA ALA A 39 3.04 8.10 -6.24
C ALA A 39 2.19 8.58 -7.42
N GLY A 40 2.59 9.69 -8.08
CA GLY A 40 1.83 10.39 -9.11
C GLY A 40 0.52 11.01 -8.60
N ALA A 41 -0.12 11.87 -9.39
CA ALA A 41 -1.43 12.45 -9.06
C ALA A 41 -2.55 11.39 -9.13
N ASP A 42 -2.43 10.44 -10.04
CA ASP A 42 -3.30 9.29 -10.19
C ASP A 42 -2.51 8.08 -10.69
N GLY A 43 -3.17 6.94 -10.81
CA GLY A 43 -2.53 5.76 -11.35
C GLY A 43 -3.49 4.62 -11.65
N ARG A 44 -3.03 3.76 -12.58
CA ARG A 44 -3.71 2.54 -13.00
C ARG A 44 -2.75 1.35 -12.85
N SER A 45 -3.25 0.23 -12.36
CA SER A 45 -2.52 -1.03 -12.37
C SER A 45 -3.45 -2.22 -12.58
N GLU A 46 -2.93 -3.30 -13.15
CA GLU A 46 -3.58 -4.60 -13.17
C GLU A 46 -2.98 -5.49 -12.08
N VAL A 47 -3.84 -6.19 -11.36
CA VAL A 47 -3.41 -7.01 -10.23
C VAL A 47 -3.79 -8.47 -10.47
N ARG A 48 -2.81 -9.36 -10.27
CA ARG A 48 -3.01 -10.79 -10.10
C ARG A 48 -2.88 -11.12 -8.62
N MET A 49 -3.96 -11.60 -8.03
CA MET A 49 -4.01 -12.04 -6.63
C MET A 49 -4.09 -13.56 -6.58
N ILE A 50 -3.20 -14.19 -5.79
CA ILE A 50 -3.13 -15.65 -5.59
C ILE A 50 -3.33 -15.90 -4.11
N ILE A 51 -4.47 -16.48 -3.77
CA ILE A 51 -4.86 -16.85 -2.41
C ILE A 51 -4.51 -18.31 -2.21
N SER A 52 -3.68 -18.63 -1.23
CA SER A 52 -3.28 -20.01 -0.91
C SER A 52 -3.70 -20.35 0.52
N ASP A 53 -4.35 -21.48 0.72
CA ASP A 53 -4.60 -21.98 2.08
C ASP A 53 -3.39 -22.78 2.62
N ALA A 54 -3.48 -23.24 3.88
CA ALA A 54 -2.40 -23.97 4.55
C ALA A 54 -2.08 -25.33 3.85
N GLN A 55 -2.99 -25.86 3.05
CA GLN A 55 -2.80 -27.09 2.28
C GLN A 55 -2.23 -26.83 0.88
N GLY A 56 -1.98 -25.54 0.53
CA GLY A 56 -1.45 -25.13 -0.77
C GLY A 56 -2.48 -25.08 -1.88
N ARG A 57 -3.78 -25.22 -1.59
CA ARG A 57 -4.84 -25.04 -2.59
C ARG A 57 -4.94 -23.56 -2.94
N GLN A 58 -5.05 -23.25 -4.22
CA GLN A 58 -4.99 -21.87 -4.70
C GLN A 58 -6.30 -21.43 -5.35
N GLN A 59 -6.66 -20.19 -5.06
CA GLN A 59 -7.64 -19.40 -5.81
C GLN A 59 -6.92 -18.21 -6.45
N ARG A 60 -7.32 -17.88 -7.67
CA ARG A 60 -6.73 -16.75 -8.39
C ARG A 60 -7.80 -15.74 -8.72
N ARG A 61 -7.44 -14.45 -8.61
CA ARG A 61 -8.29 -13.33 -8.99
C ARG A 61 -7.49 -12.35 -9.82
N GLN A 62 -8.16 -11.66 -10.73
CA GLN A 62 -7.56 -10.55 -11.47
C GLN A 62 -8.49 -9.36 -11.40
N PHE A 63 -7.92 -8.18 -11.25
CA PHE A 63 -8.65 -6.94 -11.18
C PHE A 63 -7.77 -5.77 -11.63
N THR A 64 -8.42 -4.66 -11.97
CA THR A 64 -7.77 -3.38 -12.22
C THR A 64 -7.99 -2.48 -11.03
N VAL A 65 -6.95 -1.76 -10.62
CA VAL A 65 -7.01 -0.71 -9.60
C VAL A 65 -6.81 0.64 -10.31
N LEU A 66 -7.73 1.55 -10.08
CA LEU A 66 -7.62 2.96 -10.42
C LEU A 66 -7.54 3.74 -9.11
N ARG A 67 -6.59 4.66 -9.00
CA ARG A 67 -6.39 5.52 -7.83
C ARG A 67 -6.23 6.97 -8.29
N ARG A 68 -6.78 7.91 -7.53
CA ARG A 68 -6.62 9.34 -7.73
C ARG A 68 -6.43 10.05 -6.39
N ASN A 69 -5.50 11.00 -6.33
CA ASN A 69 -5.44 11.95 -5.23
C ASN A 69 -6.46 13.08 -5.51
N VAL A 70 -7.28 13.41 -4.52
CA VAL A 70 -8.17 14.59 -4.62
C VAL A 70 -7.30 15.84 -4.58
N GLU A 71 -6.30 15.82 -3.69
CA GLU A 71 -5.24 16.82 -3.58
C GLU A 71 -3.93 16.16 -3.15
N ALA A 72 -2.82 16.84 -3.31
CA ALA A 72 -1.51 16.32 -2.97
C ALA A 72 -1.41 16.05 -1.45
N GLY A 73 -1.15 14.77 -1.07
CA GLY A 73 -1.06 14.34 0.33
C GLY A 73 -2.39 14.32 1.07
N GLY A 74 -3.52 14.62 0.40
CA GLY A 74 -4.85 14.71 0.97
C GLY A 74 -5.72 13.47 0.74
N ASP A 75 -7.01 13.69 0.63
CA ASP A 75 -8.00 12.66 0.36
C ASP A 75 -7.71 11.91 -0.95
N GLN A 76 -8.08 10.64 -1.01
CA GLN A 76 -7.86 9.79 -2.18
C GLN A 76 -9.13 9.04 -2.58
N GLN A 77 -9.18 8.63 -3.83
CA GLN A 77 -10.25 7.81 -4.38
C GLN A 77 -9.66 6.55 -5.02
N PHE A 78 -10.29 5.40 -4.79
CA PHE A 78 -9.89 4.12 -5.35
C PHE A 78 -11.09 3.42 -5.97
N LEU A 79 -10.89 2.84 -7.15
CA LEU A 79 -11.85 1.97 -7.79
C LEU A 79 -11.15 0.67 -8.17
N VAL A 80 -11.65 -0.46 -7.66
CA VAL A 80 -11.14 -1.81 -7.96
C VAL A 80 -12.22 -2.56 -8.70
N VAL A 81 -11.91 -3.05 -9.90
CA VAL A 81 -12.86 -3.78 -10.74
C VAL A 81 -12.32 -5.17 -11.06
N PHE A 82 -13.02 -6.20 -10.58
CA PHE A 82 -12.63 -7.60 -10.80
C PHE A 82 -13.00 -8.04 -12.21
N SER A 83 -12.03 -8.68 -12.91
CA SER A 83 -12.19 -9.24 -14.26
C SER A 83 -12.24 -10.75 -14.28
N GLN A 84 -11.59 -11.45 -13.33
CA GLN A 84 -11.51 -12.90 -13.25
C GLN A 84 -11.43 -13.39 -11.80
N PRO A 85 -11.90 -14.63 -11.52
CA PRO A 85 -12.68 -15.54 -12.39
C PRO A 85 -14.15 -15.11 -12.53
N SER A 86 -14.96 -15.91 -13.17
CA SER A 86 -16.36 -15.57 -13.50
C SER A 86 -17.25 -15.31 -12.28
N ASP A 87 -16.98 -15.96 -11.15
CA ASP A 87 -17.73 -15.83 -9.88
C ASP A 87 -17.56 -14.46 -9.22
N VAL A 88 -16.46 -13.75 -9.47
CA VAL A 88 -16.21 -12.40 -8.97
C VAL A 88 -16.15 -11.34 -10.06
N ARG A 89 -16.33 -11.73 -11.34
CA ARG A 89 -16.29 -10.79 -12.46
C ARG A 89 -17.31 -9.68 -12.27
N ASN A 90 -16.89 -8.43 -12.53
CA ASN A 90 -17.68 -7.22 -12.34
C ASN A 90 -18.05 -6.93 -10.86
N THR A 91 -17.45 -7.62 -9.90
CA THR A 91 -17.41 -7.12 -8.52
C THR A 91 -16.61 -5.84 -8.53
N VAL A 92 -17.14 -4.79 -7.90
CA VAL A 92 -16.50 -3.46 -7.85
C VAL A 92 -16.38 -3.01 -6.41
N PHE A 93 -15.21 -2.53 -6.03
CA PHE A 93 -14.97 -1.91 -4.74
C PHE A 93 -14.56 -0.46 -4.95
N LEU A 94 -15.30 0.46 -4.34
CA LEU A 94 -15.07 1.90 -4.38
C LEU A 94 -14.70 2.38 -2.98
N VAL A 95 -13.66 3.21 -2.89
CA VAL A 95 -13.25 3.87 -1.65
C VAL A 95 -13.10 5.36 -1.90
N HIS A 96 -13.68 6.16 -1.02
CA HIS A 96 -13.29 7.54 -0.79
C HIS A 96 -12.56 7.59 0.55
N LYS A 97 -11.24 7.69 0.50
CA LYS A 97 -10.38 7.83 1.67
C LYS A 97 -10.41 9.27 2.14
N HIS A 98 -10.59 9.44 3.44
CA HIS A 98 -10.58 10.73 4.12
C HIS A 98 -9.50 10.77 5.18
N LEU A 99 -8.85 11.91 5.34
CA LEU A 99 -7.82 12.09 6.36
C LEU A 99 -8.41 12.48 7.73
N ASP A 100 -9.59 13.10 7.76
CA ASP A 100 -10.24 13.68 8.95
C ASP A 100 -11.38 12.83 9.54
N ARG A 101 -11.81 11.78 8.82
CA ARG A 101 -12.90 10.89 9.21
C ARG A 101 -12.73 9.49 8.64
N ASP A 102 -13.63 8.57 8.98
CA ASP A 102 -13.63 7.24 8.38
C ASP A 102 -13.90 7.29 6.87
N ASP A 103 -13.23 6.38 6.15
CA ASP A 103 -13.40 6.24 4.72
C ASP A 103 -14.81 5.74 4.37
N ASP A 104 -15.35 6.25 3.27
CA ASP A 104 -16.53 5.69 2.65
C ASP A 104 -16.15 4.53 1.72
N ARG A 105 -16.72 3.35 1.96
CA ARG A 105 -16.40 2.13 1.21
C ARG A 105 -17.67 1.45 0.73
N TRP A 106 -17.71 1.08 -0.55
CA TRP A 106 -18.82 0.35 -1.15
C TRP A 106 -18.32 -0.87 -1.92
N LEU A 107 -18.99 -2.00 -1.75
CA LEU A 107 -18.76 -3.21 -2.51
C LEU A 107 -20.01 -3.54 -3.32
N TYR A 108 -19.88 -3.62 -4.64
CA TYR A 108 -20.92 -4.09 -5.53
C TYR A 108 -20.73 -5.57 -5.84
N LEU A 109 -21.79 -6.35 -5.62
CA LEU A 109 -21.88 -7.79 -5.88
C LEU A 109 -22.82 -8.03 -7.05
N PRO A 110 -22.33 -8.20 -8.29
CA PRO A 110 -23.17 -8.25 -9.49
C PRO A 110 -24.14 -9.43 -9.50
N GLY A 111 -23.76 -10.58 -8.94
CA GLY A 111 -24.63 -11.75 -8.86
C GLY A 111 -25.90 -11.55 -8.03
N LEU A 112 -25.92 -10.55 -7.17
CA LEU A 112 -27.04 -10.18 -6.30
C LEU A 112 -27.64 -8.81 -6.66
N ASP A 113 -27.05 -8.10 -7.60
CA ASP A 113 -27.28 -6.65 -7.87
C ASP A 113 -27.27 -5.80 -6.58
N LEU A 114 -26.38 -6.14 -5.66
CA LEU A 114 -26.31 -5.55 -4.32
C LEU A 114 -25.10 -4.62 -4.20
N VAL A 115 -25.34 -3.37 -3.78
CA VAL A 115 -24.31 -2.49 -3.24
C VAL A 115 -24.33 -2.59 -1.72
N LYS A 116 -23.23 -3.11 -1.15
CA LYS A 116 -23.03 -3.19 0.30
C LYS A 116 -22.06 -2.09 0.72
N ARG A 117 -22.44 -1.28 1.71
CA ARG A 117 -21.51 -0.38 2.39
C ARG A 117 -20.66 -1.19 3.37
N ILE A 118 -19.34 -1.02 3.33
CA ILE A 118 -18.40 -1.59 4.30
C ILE A 118 -18.24 -0.56 5.42
N SER A 119 -18.72 -0.89 6.60
CA SER A 119 -18.65 0.00 7.76
C SER A 119 -17.22 0.14 8.30
N ALA A 120 -16.98 1.15 9.12
CA ALA A 120 -15.71 1.31 9.83
C ALA A 120 -15.33 0.07 10.65
N GLY A 121 -16.33 -0.60 11.28
CA GLY A 121 -16.12 -1.84 12.01
C GLY A 121 -15.76 -3.05 11.15
N ASP A 122 -16.16 -3.05 9.87
CA ASP A 122 -15.90 -4.15 8.94
C ASP A 122 -14.64 -3.93 8.07
N LYS A 123 -13.95 -2.78 8.19
CA LYS A 123 -12.82 -2.42 7.33
C LYS A 123 -11.66 -3.42 7.36
N ARG A 124 -11.53 -4.19 8.43
CA ARG A 124 -10.51 -5.24 8.59
C ARG A 124 -11.05 -6.65 8.37
N THR A 125 -12.19 -6.80 7.72
CA THR A 125 -12.62 -8.09 7.22
C THR A 125 -11.91 -8.41 5.89
N SER A 126 -11.91 -9.70 5.51
CA SER A 126 -11.24 -10.23 4.33
C SER A 126 -11.69 -9.53 3.04
N PHE A 127 -10.75 -8.98 2.29
CA PHE A 127 -10.97 -8.40 0.97
C PHE A 127 -11.23 -9.51 -0.05
N VAL A 128 -12.51 -9.72 -0.38
CA VAL A 128 -12.97 -10.71 -1.40
C VAL A 128 -12.33 -12.10 -1.20
N GLY A 129 -12.25 -12.56 0.05
CA GLY A 129 -11.71 -13.88 0.42
C GLY A 129 -10.18 -13.96 0.52
N ALA A 130 -9.46 -12.83 0.41
CA ALA A 130 -8.02 -12.76 0.58
C ALA A 130 -7.60 -12.61 2.05
N HIS A 131 -6.29 -12.72 2.32
CA HIS A 131 -5.69 -12.36 3.61
C HIS A 131 -5.40 -10.85 3.72
N TYR A 132 -5.63 -10.10 2.63
CA TYR A 132 -5.72 -8.63 2.66
C TYR A 132 -7.08 -8.21 3.22
N PHE A 133 -7.11 -7.07 3.89
CA PHE A 133 -8.33 -6.44 4.41
C PHE A 133 -8.82 -5.34 3.46
N TYR A 134 -10.08 -4.92 3.61
CA TYR A 134 -10.59 -3.75 2.87
C TYR A 134 -9.78 -2.49 3.20
N GLU A 135 -9.31 -2.33 4.44
CA GLU A 135 -8.44 -1.21 4.86
C GLU A 135 -7.10 -1.19 4.11
N ASP A 136 -6.52 -2.36 3.78
CA ASP A 136 -5.22 -2.44 3.11
C ASP A 136 -5.25 -1.83 1.68
N VAL A 137 -6.42 -1.74 1.04
CA VAL A 137 -6.55 -1.18 -0.31
C VAL A 137 -6.25 0.32 -0.33
N SER A 138 -6.74 1.07 0.66
CA SER A 138 -6.55 2.52 0.80
C SER A 138 -5.45 2.89 1.81
N GLY A 139 -4.99 1.91 2.58
CA GLY A 139 -4.03 2.09 3.66
C GLY A 139 -4.64 2.70 4.93
N ARG A 140 -4.02 2.39 6.05
CA ARG A 140 -4.35 2.93 7.35
C ARG A 140 -3.86 4.38 7.46
N ARG A 141 -4.62 5.26 8.12
CA ARG A 141 -4.18 6.64 8.36
C ARG A 141 -3.08 6.67 9.42
N PRO A 142 -2.01 7.42 9.23
CA PRO A 142 -1.01 7.64 10.28
C PRO A 142 -1.64 8.15 11.59
N SER A 143 -2.60 9.05 11.52
CA SER A 143 -3.29 9.63 12.69
C SER A 143 -4.13 8.65 13.51
N ASP A 144 -4.36 7.42 13.03
CA ASP A 144 -5.08 6.40 13.81
C ASP A 144 -4.20 5.70 14.87
N ASP A 145 -2.88 5.96 14.86
CA ASP A 145 -1.90 5.28 15.72
C ASP A 145 -0.95 6.26 16.41
N THR A 146 -0.32 5.79 17.47
CA THR A 146 0.91 6.39 18.01
C THR A 146 2.12 5.69 17.40
N HIS A 147 3.22 6.40 17.24
CA HIS A 147 4.43 5.92 16.58
C HIS A 147 5.65 6.09 17.46
N GLU A 148 6.52 5.07 17.49
CA GLU A 148 7.77 5.06 18.22
C GLU A 148 8.88 4.51 17.31
N LEU A 149 9.96 5.26 17.14
CA LEU A 149 11.16 4.78 16.47
C LEU A 149 11.93 3.87 17.44
N VAL A 150 11.94 2.56 17.16
CA VAL A 150 12.54 1.55 18.03
C VAL A 150 14.01 1.34 17.69
N GLU A 151 14.34 1.37 16.40
CA GLU A 151 15.69 1.10 15.91
C GLU A 151 15.91 1.77 14.55
N THR A 152 17.14 2.19 14.31
CA THR A 152 17.62 2.58 12.98
C THR A 152 18.77 1.66 12.61
N THR A 153 18.57 0.87 11.56
CA THR A 153 19.61 0.00 10.99
C THR A 153 20.26 0.67 9.77
N ASP A 154 21.21 0.02 9.12
CA ASP A 154 21.80 0.53 7.87
C ASP A 154 20.76 0.60 6.74
N GLU A 155 19.74 -0.29 6.74
CA GLU A 155 18.73 -0.42 5.68
C GLU A 155 17.38 0.15 6.07
N TYR A 156 16.97 0.07 7.35
CA TYR A 156 15.61 0.33 7.78
C TYR A 156 15.51 1.29 8.96
N TYR A 157 14.45 2.10 8.96
CA TYR A 157 13.82 2.60 10.17
C TYR A 157 12.84 1.54 10.67
N VAL A 158 12.97 1.14 11.93
CA VAL A 158 12.06 0.16 12.57
C VAL A 158 11.18 0.90 13.55
N LEU A 159 9.88 0.93 13.27
CA LEU A 159 8.91 1.64 14.08
C LEU A 159 7.90 0.68 14.70
N ARG A 160 7.56 0.95 15.96
CA ARG A 160 6.41 0.34 16.64
C ARG A 160 5.23 1.30 16.61
N HIS A 161 4.07 0.75 16.36
CA HIS A 161 2.81 1.49 16.30
C HIS A 161 1.78 0.85 17.23
N ALA A 162 0.94 1.70 17.83
CA ALA A 162 -0.19 1.24 18.64
C ALA A 162 -1.44 2.05 18.30
N PRO A 163 -2.61 1.39 18.07
CA PRO A 163 -3.86 2.07 17.81
C PRO A 163 -4.24 3.00 18.98
N ILE A 164 -4.61 4.25 18.67
CA ILE A 164 -5.13 5.20 19.65
C ILE A 164 -6.46 4.67 20.20
N GLU A 165 -7.32 4.14 19.30
CA GLU A 165 -8.57 3.49 19.66
C GLU A 165 -8.39 1.96 19.70
N ALA A 166 -7.70 1.44 20.71
CA ALA A 166 -7.37 0.02 20.86
C ALA A 166 -8.58 -0.93 20.81
N GLN A 167 -9.76 -0.46 21.25
CA GLN A 167 -10.99 -1.27 21.30
C GLN A 167 -11.58 -1.59 19.90
N THR A 168 -11.20 -0.84 18.89
CA THR A 168 -11.68 -1.02 17.52
C THR A 168 -10.71 -1.81 16.65
N ALA A 169 -9.51 -2.13 17.16
CA ALA A 169 -8.46 -2.84 16.41
C ALA A 169 -8.38 -4.32 16.83
N GLU A 170 -8.19 -5.23 15.85
CA GLU A 170 -7.95 -6.66 16.10
C GLU A 170 -6.51 -6.92 16.57
N PHE A 171 -5.64 -5.93 16.47
CA PHE A 171 -4.26 -5.94 16.92
C PHE A 171 -4.03 -4.91 18.03
N THR A 172 -3.07 -5.17 18.88
CA THR A 172 -2.66 -4.25 19.96
C THR A 172 -1.47 -3.39 19.55
N SER A 173 -0.64 -3.91 18.66
CA SER A 173 0.52 -3.21 18.12
C SER A 173 0.92 -3.83 16.78
N TYR A 174 1.72 -3.10 16.04
CA TYR A 174 2.46 -3.63 14.89
C TYR A 174 3.82 -2.97 14.75
N VAL A 175 4.74 -3.66 14.09
CA VAL A 175 6.09 -3.16 13.81
C VAL A 175 6.26 -3.06 12.31
N THR A 176 6.79 -1.92 11.85
CA THR A 176 7.05 -1.65 10.42
C THR A 176 8.54 -1.46 10.19
N TRP A 177 9.08 -2.09 9.15
CA TRP A 177 10.43 -1.86 8.62
C TRP A 177 10.30 -0.99 7.38
N ILE A 178 10.73 0.25 7.48
CA ILE A 178 10.65 1.26 6.42
C ILE A 178 12.04 1.41 5.81
N ASP A 179 12.17 1.20 4.51
CA ASP A 179 13.43 1.36 3.77
C ASP A 179 13.92 2.81 3.84
N ARG A 180 15.17 3.03 4.19
CA ARG A 180 15.73 4.38 4.42
C ARG A 180 15.92 5.20 3.16
N GLN A 181 15.98 4.58 1.99
CA GLN A 181 16.19 5.25 0.71
C GLN A 181 14.89 5.61 0.03
N THR A 182 13.95 4.67 0.00
CA THR A 182 12.68 4.80 -0.73
C THR A 182 11.51 5.19 0.17
N PHE A 183 11.65 5.06 1.49
CA PHE A 183 10.58 5.15 2.49
C PHE A 183 9.45 4.14 2.30
N LEU A 184 9.62 3.12 1.46
CA LEU A 184 8.62 2.06 1.33
C LEU A 184 8.57 1.19 2.59
N PRO A 185 7.39 0.87 3.13
CA PRO A 185 7.24 -0.10 4.21
C PRO A 185 7.44 -1.51 3.66
N MET A 186 8.63 -2.08 3.90
CA MET A 186 9.05 -3.36 3.34
C MET A 186 8.48 -4.56 4.08
N LYS A 187 8.21 -4.42 5.37
CA LYS A 187 7.61 -5.46 6.20
C LYS A 187 6.76 -4.85 7.30
N ILE A 188 5.63 -5.50 7.61
CA ILE A 188 4.76 -5.14 8.75
C ILE A 188 4.38 -6.42 9.49
N ASP A 189 4.64 -6.46 10.79
CA ASP A 189 4.29 -7.56 11.69
C ASP A 189 3.24 -7.10 12.69
N TYR A 190 2.07 -7.77 12.71
CA TYR A 190 0.94 -7.43 13.58
C TYR A 190 0.85 -8.40 14.76
N GLU A 191 0.72 -7.85 15.98
CA GLU A 191 0.57 -8.57 17.23
C GLU A 191 -0.87 -8.44 17.75
N ASN A 192 -1.43 -9.57 18.20
CA ASN A 192 -2.76 -9.58 18.84
C ASN A 192 -2.68 -9.26 20.34
N ALA A 193 -3.83 -9.22 21.03
CA ALA A 193 -3.93 -8.92 22.46
C ALA A 193 -3.14 -9.89 23.37
N ALA A 194 -2.77 -11.07 22.89
CA ALA A 194 -1.92 -12.02 23.61
C ALA A 194 -0.41 -11.80 23.34
N GLY A 195 -0.03 -10.74 22.62
CA GLY A 195 1.34 -10.46 22.21
C GLY A 195 1.86 -11.45 21.16
N LYS A 196 0.95 -12.18 20.49
CA LYS A 196 1.33 -13.16 19.48
C LYS A 196 1.27 -12.53 18.09
N LEU A 197 2.35 -12.68 17.34
CA LEU A 197 2.41 -12.36 15.92
C LEU A 197 1.41 -13.24 15.17
N TYR A 198 0.43 -12.61 14.50
CA TYR A 198 -0.63 -13.36 13.82
C TYR A 198 -0.73 -13.05 12.33
N ARG A 199 -0.26 -11.87 11.88
CA ARG A 199 -0.34 -11.44 10.51
C ARG A 199 0.96 -10.73 10.11
N ARG A 200 1.45 -11.04 8.91
CA ARG A 200 2.63 -10.40 8.32
C ARG A 200 2.32 -9.90 6.92
N VAL A 201 2.75 -8.69 6.62
CA VAL A 201 2.79 -8.12 5.26
C VAL A 201 4.25 -7.98 4.85
N GLU A 202 4.59 -8.40 3.65
CA GLU A 202 5.96 -8.35 3.12
C GLU A 202 5.93 -7.82 1.69
N VAL A 203 6.82 -6.90 1.38
CA VAL A 203 7.16 -6.51 0.01
C VAL A 203 8.19 -7.51 -0.50
N LEU A 204 7.91 -8.12 -1.65
CA LEU A 204 8.78 -9.13 -2.26
C LEU A 204 9.55 -8.56 -3.45
N GLU A 205 9.02 -7.53 -4.11
CA GLU A 205 9.64 -6.93 -5.29
C GLU A 205 9.27 -5.45 -5.40
N VAL A 206 10.26 -4.63 -5.72
CA VAL A 206 10.13 -3.20 -5.97
C VAL A 206 10.79 -2.88 -7.29
N GLU A 207 10.12 -2.10 -8.13
CA GLU A 207 10.67 -1.57 -9.38
C GLU A 207 10.57 -0.04 -9.37
N ASP A 208 11.45 0.62 -10.12
CA ASP A 208 11.26 2.04 -10.43
C ASP A 208 10.31 2.17 -11.62
N ILE A 209 9.18 2.83 -11.42
CA ILE A 209 8.19 3.10 -12.46
C ILE A 209 8.07 4.63 -12.60
N ASP A 210 8.55 5.15 -13.70
CA ASP A 210 8.51 6.58 -14.01
C ASP A 210 9.13 7.47 -12.91
N GLY A 211 10.21 6.97 -12.26
CA GLY A 211 10.90 7.66 -11.15
C GLY A 211 10.25 7.48 -9.79
N HIS A 212 9.25 6.62 -9.67
CA HIS A 212 8.60 6.25 -8.40
C HIS A 212 9.00 4.83 -7.99
N PRO A 213 9.71 4.64 -6.85
CA PRO A 213 9.88 3.31 -6.26
C PRO A 213 8.51 2.68 -5.99
N THR A 214 8.22 1.56 -6.63
CA THR A 214 6.88 0.99 -6.68
C THR A 214 6.91 -0.48 -6.31
N VAL A 215 6.05 -0.88 -5.36
CA VAL A 215 5.86 -2.29 -4.99
C VAL A 215 5.16 -3.01 -6.13
N THR A 216 5.83 -3.99 -6.74
CA THR A 216 5.28 -4.83 -7.82
C THR A 216 4.83 -6.20 -7.35
N THR A 217 5.36 -6.68 -6.24
CA THR A 217 4.91 -7.93 -5.61
C THR A 217 4.90 -7.79 -4.08
N SER A 218 3.77 -8.14 -3.46
CA SER A 218 3.62 -8.17 -2.00
C SER A 218 2.89 -9.42 -1.53
N ARG A 219 3.06 -9.77 -0.27
CA ARG A 219 2.46 -10.93 0.38
C ARG A 219 1.85 -10.56 1.71
N VAL A 220 0.68 -11.08 1.99
CA VAL A 220 0.13 -11.17 3.35
C VAL A 220 0.07 -12.62 3.78
N THR A 221 0.60 -12.92 4.96
CA THR A 221 0.56 -14.24 5.59
C THR A 221 -0.27 -14.17 6.86
N ASP A 222 -1.28 -15.03 6.96
CA ASP A 222 -1.94 -15.36 8.24
C ASP A 222 -1.10 -16.42 8.93
N LEU A 223 -0.41 -16.04 9.98
CA LEU A 223 0.51 -16.92 10.71
C LEU A 223 -0.21 -17.88 11.67
N LEU A 224 -1.51 -17.70 11.88
CA LEU A 224 -2.32 -18.61 12.69
C LEU A 224 -2.85 -19.76 11.85
N SER A 225 -3.41 -19.47 10.67
CA SER A 225 -3.94 -20.47 9.76
C SER A 225 -2.87 -21.07 8.84
N GLY A 226 -1.77 -20.35 8.60
CA GLY A 226 -0.75 -20.69 7.60
C GLY A 226 -1.16 -20.36 6.16
N GLY A 227 -2.29 -19.70 5.98
CA GLY A 227 -2.72 -19.19 4.67
C GLY A 227 -1.97 -17.93 4.25
N LYS A 228 -1.90 -17.67 2.95
CA LYS A 228 -1.25 -16.47 2.42
C LYS A 228 -1.90 -15.97 1.13
N THR A 229 -1.71 -14.69 0.85
CA THR A 229 -2.12 -14.08 -0.42
C THR A 229 -0.96 -13.29 -1.02
N ASP A 230 -0.62 -13.59 -2.25
CA ASP A 230 0.34 -12.83 -3.06
C ASP A 230 -0.43 -11.89 -3.98
N MET A 231 0.01 -10.62 -4.03
CA MET A 231 -0.43 -9.64 -5.03
C MET A 231 0.72 -9.30 -5.97
N GLN A 232 0.48 -9.39 -7.27
CA GLN A 232 1.40 -9.00 -8.32
C GLN A 232 0.76 -7.87 -9.12
N PHE A 233 1.37 -6.68 -9.06
CA PHE A 233 0.95 -5.50 -9.80
C PHE A 233 1.69 -5.45 -11.13
N ARG A 234 0.96 -5.19 -12.21
CA ARG A 234 1.48 -5.15 -13.57
C ARG A 234 0.88 -4.00 -14.35
N TYR A 235 1.54 -3.60 -15.43
CA TYR A 235 1.08 -2.52 -16.29
C TYR A 235 0.75 -1.25 -15.49
N ILE A 236 1.59 -0.99 -14.50
CA ILE A 236 1.47 0.17 -13.62
C ILE A 236 1.77 1.42 -14.44
N LYS A 237 0.93 2.42 -14.34
CA LYS A 237 1.12 3.74 -14.93
C LYS A 237 0.64 4.79 -13.96
N TYR A 238 1.40 5.85 -13.85
CA TYR A 238 1.08 7.04 -13.09
C TYR A 238 0.67 8.18 -14.01
N ASP A 239 -0.01 9.18 -13.47
CA ASP A 239 -0.37 10.43 -14.14
C ASP A 239 -1.12 10.22 -15.47
N VAL A 240 -2.04 9.27 -15.47
CA VAL A 240 -2.84 8.92 -16.67
C VAL A 240 -4.04 9.86 -16.89
N GLY A 241 -4.31 10.77 -15.93
CA GLY A 241 -5.36 11.79 -16.06
C GLY A 241 -6.77 11.30 -15.74
N LEU A 242 -6.92 10.46 -14.69
CA LEU A 242 -8.23 9.91 -14.29
C LEU A 242 -9.17 11.01 -13.81
N PRO A 243 -10.34 11.20 -14.46
CA PRO A 243 -11.31 12.19 -14.03
C PRO A 243 -12.06 11.72 -12.77
N GLU A 244 -12.56 12.67 -11.98
CA GLU A 244 -13.33 12.39 -10.77
C GLU A 244 -14.59 11.54 -11.03
N SER A 245 -15.20 11.67 -12.21
CA SER A 245 -16.37 10.89 -12.62
C SER A 245 -16.16 9.37 -12.60
N VAL A 246 -14.92 8.91 -12.66
CA VAL A 246 -14.54 7.48 -12.52
C VAL A 246 -14.86 6.96 -11.12
N PHE A 247 -14.76 7.80 -10.10
CA PHE A 247 -14.82 7.40 -8.68
C PHE A 247 -16.18 7.74 -8.04
N THR A 248 -17.26 7.55 -8.78
CA THR A 248 -18.62 7.79 -8.30
C THR A 248 -19.36 6.48 -8.01
N GLU A 249 -20.42 6.52 -7.20
CA GLU A 249 -21.27 5.34 -6.96
C GLU A 249 -21.89 4.75 -8.24
N ARG A 250 -22.03 5.57 -9.31
CA ARG A 250 -22.46 5.09 -10.63
C ARG A 250 -21.49 4.03 -11.19
N SER A 251 -20.21 4.19 -10.94
CA SER A 251 -19.16 3.26 -11.41
C SER A 251 -19.23 1.89 -10.74
N LEU A 252 -19.94 1.74 -9.63
CA LEU A 252 -20.19 0.44 -9.01
C LEU A 252 -20.95 -0.50 -9.95
N ARG A 253 -21.99 -0.01 -10.63
CA ARG A 253 -22.78 -0.82 -11.58
C ARG A 253 -22.32 -0.66 -13.03
N ASN A 254 -21.69 0.45 -13.35
CA ASN A 254 -21.23 0.79 -14.71
C ASN A 254 -19.76 1.23 -14.65
N PRO A 255 -18.82 0.30 -14.41
CA PRO A 255 -17.40 0.65 -14.34
C PRO A 255 -16.91 1.22 -15.68
N PRO A 256 -16.00 2.23 -15.64
CA PRO A 256 -15.55 2.98 -16.81
C PRO A 256 -14.58 2.15 -17.66
N ARG A 257 -15.10 1.47 -18.68
CA ARG A 257 -14.35 0.51 -19.50
C ARG A 257 -13.11 1.10 -20.16
N GLU A 258 -13.18 2.35 -20.60
CA GLU A 258 -12.08 3.08 -21.23
C GLU A 258 -10.83 3.18 -20.37
N TRP A 259 -10.97 3.01 -19.04
CA TRP A 259 -9.86 3.02 -18.09
C TRP A 259 -9.47 1.61 -17.62
N LEU A 260 -10.29 0.60 -17.91
CA LEU A 260 -10.04 -0.79 -17.50
C LEU A 260 -9.28 -1.56 -18.56
N ASP A 261 -9.55 -1.28 -19.86
CA ASP A 261 -8.91 -1.93 -20.99
C ASP A 261 -7.48 -1.38 -21.17
N ARG A 262 -6.59 -2.18 -21.71
CA ARG A 262 -5.24 -1.71 -22.04
C ARG A 262 -5.30 -0.79 -23.23
N PRO A 263 -4.52 0.27 -23.27
CA PRO A 263 -4.35 1.04 -24.49
C PRO A 263 -3.79 0.11 -25.59
N GLY A 264 -4.61 -0.24 -26.57
CA GLY A 264 -4.21 -1.06 -27.73
C GLY A 264 -4.70 -2.51 -27.74
N ASP A 265 -5.58 -2.91 -26.82
CA ASP A 265 -6.36 -4.17 -26.91
C ASP A 265 -7.64 -3.98 -27.73
#